data_1b669a3c8584b4dced8ba76260311e72
#
_entry.id   1b669a3c8584b4dced8ba76260311e72
#
_cell.length_a   1.000
_cell.length_b   1.000
_cell.length_c   1.000
_cell.angle_alpha   90.00
_cell.angle_beta   90.00
_cell.angle_gamma   90.00
#
_symmetry.space_group_name_H-M   'P 1'
#
loop_
_entity.id
_entity.type
_entity.pdbx_description
1 polymer ?
#
loop_
_entity_poly.entity_id
_entity_poly.type
_entity_poly.pdbx_seq_one_letter_code
_entity_poly.pdbx_strand_id
1 'polypeptide(L)'
;MPPAHSSLLARGGLDRCRFFIGLAVSHFSRQVRGVLLATVGRGLEARVEIIGHRSLGMSRRIGRAIGRHRGGRPAIASLLGAELAEVGATLVGELCAPWPQLERRLLAIGLVEPGIWGRSRGGLIGYLPTVDAARLADLSGVNVIDAFPSRDLAQEGAGGPLDPLPDWLLLHHAAKTRVVIDLARDVRLSFLPATRDASGAERVGSWTLAPGLRLLDGFARRAGGHRRFDDGGHLAVQGRCLDALIERWQNRGGLTLVPGPRWRPRLGKVRSLLDTALTDAPRADWSIADLLCTATHWIAREIAETIRHRLPPTPAVDEVVLSGGGQQNGLLVRLLGEQLPGVPLVAEAELGIAANLRGAAVAAVLAMWHIDGTPGCPTAISGARTPRVLGRLTPGGPQAWQRLLREMVGHQPAVVSLRSAI
;
A
#
# COMPACT_ATOMS: atom_id res chain seq x y z
N MET A 1 3.63 -7.96 -23.98
CA MET A 1 5.04 -8.06 -24.42
C MET A 1 5.91 -7.99 -23.18
N PRO A 2 6.93 -8.84 -23.02
CA PRO A 2 7.93 -8.61 -21.97
C PRO A 2 8.59 -7.26 -22.20
N PRO A 3 8.87 -6.46 -21.15
CA PRO A 3 9.58 -5.21 -21.31
C PRO A 3 10.95 -5.51 -21.94
N ALA A 4 11.23 -4.84 -23.06
CA ALA A 4 12.53 -4.93 -23.69
C ALA A 4 13.58 -4.40 -22.69
N HIS A 5 14.51 -5.29 -22.28
CA HIS A 5 15.68 -5.02 -21.45
C HIS A 5 15.40 -4.67 -19.97
N SER A 6 15.04 -5.68 -19.18
CA SER A 6 15.25 -5.63 -17.74
C SER A 6 16.74 -5.41 -17.46
N SER A 7 17.08 -4.32 -16.77
CA SER A 7 18.47 -3.93 -16.54
C SER A 7 19.20 -4.91 -15.60
N LEU A 8 18.49 -5.53 -14.65
CA LEU A 8 19.06 -6.55 -13.76
C LEU A 8 19.29 -7.87 -14.48
N LEU A 9 18.35 -8.31 -15.31
CA LEU A 9 18.47 -9.54 -16.10
C LEU A 9 19.58 -9.41 -17.14
N ALA A 10 19.73 -8.24 -17.79
CA ALA A 10 20.78 -8.00 -18.77
C ALA A 10 22.19 -7.96 -18.16
N ARG A 11 22.33 -7.42 -16.93
CA ARG A 11 23.63 -7.27 -16.27
C ARG A 11 24.06 -8.48 -15.45
N GLY A 12 23.11 -9.23 -14.88
CA GLY A 12 23.38 -10.31 -13.93
C GLY A 12 23.19 -11.72 -14.48
N GLY A 13 22.51 -11.87 -15.60
CA GLY A 13 21.98 -13.15 -16.05
C GLY A 13 20.93 -13.70 -15.07
N LEU A 14 20.13 -14.66 -15.53
CA LEU A 14 19.10 -15.32 -14.71
C LEU A 14 19.68 -16.01 -13.46
N ASP A 15 20.94 -16.47 -13.53
CA ASP A 15 21.55 -17.29 -12.49
C ASP A 15 21.88 -16.54 -11.20
N ARG A 16 22.06 -15.23 -11.27
CA ARG A 16 22.34 -14.37 -10.12
C ARG A 16 21.08 -13.75 -9.52
N CYS A 17 19.94 -13.88 -10.19
CA CYS A 17 18.68 -13.30 -9.73
C CYS A 17 17.87 -14.28 -8.91
N ARG A 18 17.25 -13.77 -7.85
CA ARG A 18 16.18 -14.43 -7.10
C ARG A 18 14.84 -13.88 -7.56
N PHE A 19 13.80 -14.68 -7.52
CA PHE A 19 12.49 -14.30 -8.04
C PHE A 19 11.41 -14.46 -6.97
N PHE A 20 10.55 -13.43 -6.90
CA PHE A 20 9.43 -13.37 -5.98
C PHE A 20 8.18 -12.91 -6.74
N ILE A 21 7.03 -13.40 -6.33
CA ILE A 21 5.75 -12.84 -6.76
C ILE A 21 5.15 -12.09 -5.59
N GLY A 22 4.62 -10.91 -5.83
CA GLY A 22 3.77 -10.22 -4.88
C GLY A 22 2.33 -10.22 -5.36
N LEU A 23 1.41 -10.59 -4.50
CA LEU A 23 -0.03 -10.52 -4.74
C LEU A 23 -0.66 -9.50 -3.79
N ALA A 24 -1.53 -8.64 -4.34
CA ALA A 24 -2.32 -7.70 -3.57
C ALA A 24 -3.81 -7.84 -3.89
N VAL A 25 -4.61 -8.06 -2.86
CA VAL A 25 -6.07 -8.15 -2.97
C VAL A 25 -6.70 -6.80 -2.72
N SER A 26 -7.40 -6.24 -3.71
CA SER A 26 -8.13 -4.98 -3.58
C SER A 26 -9.64 -5.21 -3.62
N HIS A 27 -10.28 -5.09 -2.47
CA HIS A 27 -11.74 -5.17 -2.39
C HIS A 27 -12.45 -3.97 -3.05
N PHE A 28 -11.78 -2.82 -3.16
CA PHE A 28 -12.35 -1.62 -3.76
C PHE A 28 -12.45 -1.76 -5.29
N SER A 29 -11.35 -2.09 -5.95
CA SER A 29 -11.32 -2.32 -7.40
C SER A 29 -11.83 -3.72 -7.79
N ARG A 30 -12.06 -4.60 -6.82
CA ARG A 30 -12.43 -6.01 -7.03
C ARG A 30 -11.44 -6.73 -7.94
N GLN A 31 -10.16 -6.55 -7.67
CA GLN A 31 -9.07 -7.14 -8.42
C GLN A 31 -8.06 -7.79 -7.47
N VAL A 32 -7.47 -8.87 -7.91
CA VAL A 32 -6.19 -9.37 -7.42
C VAL A 32 -5.13 -8.90 -8.41
N ARG A 33 -4.10 -8.28 -7.91
CA ARG A 33 -2.98 -7.75 -8.71
C ARG A 33 -1.72 -8.47 -8.33
N GLY A 34 -0.90 -8.78 -9.32
CA GLY A 34 0.35 -9.47 -9.12
C GLY A 34 1.50 -8.80 -9.86
N VAL A 35 2.68 -8.88 -9.25
CA VAL A 35 3.95 -8.51 -9.87
C VAL A 35 4.93 -9.67 -9.75
N LEU A 36 5.77 -9.82 -10.76
CA LEU A 36 6.96 -10.67 -10.73
C LEU A 36 8.18 -9.78 -10.51
N LEU A 37 8.88 -10.01 -9.41
CA LEU A 37 10.04 -9.25 -8.95
C LEU A 37 11.31 -10.06 -9.15
N ALA A 38 12.29 -9.48 -9.86
CA ALA A 38 13.65 -9.98 -9.89
C ALA A 38 14.50 -9.21 -8.87
N THR A 39 15.38 -9.91 -8.15
CA THR A 39 16.22 -9.28 -7.13
C THR A 39 17.65 -9.80 -7.20
N VAL A 40 18.61 -8.90 -6.92
CA VAL A 40 20.03 -9.21 -6.74
C VAL A 40 20.49 -8.62 -5.42
N GLY A 41 21.25 -9.37 -4.64
CA GLY A 41 21.58 -8.99 -3.26
C GLY A 41 20.48 -9.38 -2.28
N ARG A 42 20.56 -8.92 -1.04
CA ARG A 42 19.69 -9.33 0.07
C ARG A 42 19.31 -8.16 0.99
N GLY A 43 18.22 -8.32 1.70
CA GLY A 43 17.77 -7.37 2.74
C GLY A 43 17.57 -5.96 2.19
N LEU A 44 18.08 -4.98 2.91
CA LEU A 44 17.96 -3.56 2.57
C LEU A 44 18.91 -3.12 1.42
N GLU A 45 19.93 -3.92 1.12
CA GLU A 45 20.88 -3.66 0.03
C GLU A 45 20.48 -4.33 -1.29
N ALA A 46 19.35 -5.05 -1.30
CA ALA A 46 18.85 -5.70 -2.50
C ALA A 46 18.53 -4.68 -3.58
N ARG A 47 18.89 -4.98 -4.81
CA ARG A 47 18.38 -4.30 -5.99
C ARG A 47 17.20 -5.08 -6.52
N VAL A 48 16.13 -4.39 -6.81
CA VAL A 48 14.86 -4.98 -7.21
C VAL A 48 14.36 -4.40 -8.51
N GLU A 49 13.71 -5.22 -9.31
CA GLU A 49 13.10 -4.81 -10.58
C GLU A 49 11.82 -5.59 -10.85
N ILE A 50 10.75 -4.90 -11.22
CA ILE A 50 9.49 -5.51 -11.62
C ILE A 50 9.61 -5.92 -13.09
N ILE A 51 9.65 -7.22 -13.36
CA ILE A 51 9.84 -7.78 -14.71
C ILE A 51 8.54 -8.26 -15.36
N GLY A 52 7.45 -8.29 -14.60
CA GLY A 52 6.13 -8.65 -15.09
C GLY A 52 5.02 -8.24 -14.12
N HIS A 53 3.86 -8.01 -14.66
CA HIS A 53 2.67 -7.73 -13.86
C HIS A 53 1.39 -8.22 -14.54
N ARG A 54 0.36 -8.54 -13.74
CA ARG A 54 -0.96 -8.94 -14.20
C ARG A 54 -2.01 -8.50 -13.18
N SER A 55 -3.26 -8.43 -13.63
CA SER A 55 -4.42 -8.14 -12.77
C SER A 55 -5.60 -8.98 -13.21
N LEU A 56 -6.25 -9.66 -12.27
CA LEU A 56 -7.46 -10.43 -12.51
C LEU A 56 -8.64 -9.84 -11.73
N GLY A 57 -9.78 -9.77 -12.40
CA GLY A 57 -11.03 -9.36 -11.77
C GLY A 57 -11.61 -10.44 -10.87
N MET A 58 -12.14 -10.05 -9.73
CA MET A 58 -12.92 -10.95 -8.87
C MET A 58 -14.38 -11.01 -9.35
N SER A 59 -15.03 -12.16 -9.15
CA SER A 59 -16.48 -12.27 -9.39
C SER A 59 -17.25 -11.22 -8.57
N ARG A 60 -18.44 -10.80 -9.08
CA ARG A 60 -19.30 -9.86 -8.34
C ARG A 60 -19.72 -10.40 -6.97
N ARG A 61 -19.79 -11.73 -6.82
CA ARG A 61 -20.08 -12.41 -5.56
C ARG A 61 -18.97 -12.19 -4.54
N ILE A 62 -17.73 -12.48 -4.91
CA ILE A 62 -16.53 -12.27 -4.08
C ILE A 62 -16.42 -10.79 -3.68
N GLY A 63 -16.47 -9.87 -4.62
CA GLY A 63 -16.31 -8.45 -4.34
C GLY A 63 -17.39 -7.87 -3.42
N ARG A 64 -18.63 -8.39 -3.47
CA ARG A 64 -19.71 -8.02 -2.53
C ARG A 64 -19.50 -8.61 -1.15
N ALA A 65 -19.04 -9.85 -1.09
CA ALA A 65 -18.83 -10.54 0.17
C ALA A 65 -17.67 -9.91 0.97
N ILE A 66 -16.54 -9.60 0.35
CA ILE A 66 -15.42 -8.88 0.99
C ILE A 66 -15.87 -7.51 1.51
N GLY A 67 -16.67 -6.75 0.72
CA GLY A 67 -17.17 -5.43 1.12
C GLY A 67 -18.16 -5.44 2.29
N ARG A 68 -18.89 -6.53 2.49
CA ARG A 68 -19.89 -6.70 3.56
C ARG A 68 -19.33 -7.35 4.83
N HIS A 69 -18.15 -7.95 4.76
CA HIS A 69 -17.59 -8.79 5.84
C HIS A 69 -16.93 -7.96 6.96
N ARG A 70 -17.73 -7.13 7.59
CA ARG A 70 -17.35 -6.44 8.84
C ARG A 70 -17.94 -7.16 10.07
N GLY A 71 -17.84 -8.51 10.12
CA GLY A 71 -18.09 -9.22 11.37
C GLY A 71 -19.29 -10.16 11.41
N GLY A 72 -19.54 -11.00 10.40
CA GLY A 72 -20.78 -11.71 10.47
C GLY A 72 -20.86 -13.21 10.21
N ARG A 73 -20.04 -13.83 9.40
CA ARG A 73 -20.17 -15.28 9.15
C ARG A 73 -18.83 -15.91 8.80
N PRO A 74 -18.18 -16.63 9.75
CA PRO A 74 -16.88 -17.29 9.54
C PRO A 74 -16.86 -18.22 8.31
N ALA A 75 -17.94 -18.97 8.08
CA ALA A 75 -18.07 -19.86 6.93
C ALA A 75 -17.96 -19.12 5.58
N ILE A 76 -18.54 -17.92 5.47
CA ILE A 76 -18.43 -17.13 4.25
C ILE A 76 -17.00 -16.59 4.07
N ALA A 77 -16.32 -16.20 5.16
CA ALA A 77 -14.94 -15.76 5.10
C ALA A 77 -14.01 -16.88 4.63
N SER A 78 -14.24 -18.11 5.10
CA SER A 78 -13.48 -19.30 4.69
C SER A 78 -13.67 -19.61 3.19
N LEU A 79 -14.91 -19.64 2.70
CA LEU A 79 -15.19 -19.87 1.28
C LEU A 79 -14.58 -18.78 0.38
N LEU A 80 -14.64 -17.53 0.82
CA LEU A 80 -13.99 -16.43 0.11
C LEU A 80 -12.48 -16.59 0.05
N GLY A 81 -11.87 -17.07 1.13
CA GLY A 81 -10.46 -17.33 1.21
C GLY A 81 -10.02 -18.36 0.17
N ALA A 82 -10.80 -19.44 0.02
CA ALA A 82 -10.55 -20.46 -0.99
C ALA A 82 -10.71 -19.92 -2.43
N GLU A 83 -11.79 -19.18 -2.72
CA GLU A 83 -12.01 -18.57 -4.04
C GLU A 83 -10.91 -17.55 -4.40
N LEU A 84 -10.41 -16.77 -3.43
CA LEU A 84 -9.32 -15.84 -3.63
C LEU A 84 -7.97 -16.53 -3.87
N ALA A 85 -7.75 -17.68 -3.24
CA ALA A 85 -6.57 -18.50 -3.48
C ALA A 85 -6.56 -19.04 -4.92
N GLU A 86 -7.69 -19.47 -5.46
CA GLU A 86 -7.82 -19.92 -6.86
C GLU A 86 -7.51 -18.79 -7.86
N VAL A 87 -8.07 -17.59 -7.62
CA VAL A 87 -7.75 -16.41 -8.45
C VAL A 87 -6.27 -16.06 -8.34
N GLY A 88 -5.68 -16.16 -7.14
CA GLY A 88 -4.26 -15.95 -6.91
C GLY A 88 -3.38 -16.95 -7.67
N ALA A 89 -3.71 -18.23 -7.62
CA ALA A 89 -2.99 -19.30 -8.32
C ALA A 89 -3.05 -19.12 -9.84
N THR A 90 -4.23 -18.79 -10.38
CA THR A 90 -4.38 -18.44 -11.81
C THR A 90 -3.46 -17.28 -12.19
N LEU A 91 -3.44 -16.23 -11.37
CA LEU A 91 -2.60 -15.05 -11.62
C LEU A 91 -1.11 -15.38 -11.57
N VAL A 92 -0.68 -16.28 -10.68
CA VAL A 92 0.71 -16.78 -10.62
C VAL A 92 1.07 -17.50 -11.92
N GLY A 93 0.21 -18.39 -12.42
CA GLY A 93 0.41 -19.05 -13.70
C GLY A 93 0.55 -18.07 -14.87
N GLU A 94 -0.33 -17.05 -14.94
CA GLU A 94 -0.26 -16.02 -15.99
C GLU A 94 1.00 -15.14 -15.91
N LEU A 95 1.51 -14.88 -14.71
CA LEU A 95 2.76 -14.14 -14.48
C LEU A 95 3.98 -14.95 -14.93
N CYS A 96 3.97 -16.27 -14.69
CA CYS A 96 5.06 -17.16 -15.04
C CYS A 96 5.05 -17.59 -16.52
N ALA A 97 3.88 -17.60 -17.17
CA ALA A 97 3.73 -18.07 -18.55
C ALA A 97 4.72 -17.48 -19.56
N PRO A 98 5.07 -16.16 -19.55
CA PRO A 98 6.10 -15.62 -20.43
C PRO A 98 7.53 -16.06 -20.07
N TRP A 99 7.72 -16.71 -18.91
CA TRP A 99 9.00 -17.04 -18.33
C TRP A 99 9.03 -18.47 -17.78
N PRO A 100 8.89 -19.53 -18.62
CA PRO A 100 8.79 -20.92 -18.14
C PRO A 100 9.97 -21.36 -17.26
N GLN A 101 11.17 -20.82 -17.52
CA GLN A 101 12.38 -21.09 -16.74
C GLN A 101 12.34 -20.52 -15.31
N LEU A 102 11.51 -19.49 -15.06
CA LEU A 102 11.43 -18.84 -13.75
C LEU A 102 10.51 -19.58 -12.78
N GLU A 103 9.56 -20.38 -13.27
CA GLU A 103 8.67 -21.19 -12.42
C GLU A 103 9.47 -22.10 -11.47
N ARG A 104 10.58 -22.67 -11.97
CA ARG A 104 11.50 -23.49 -11.18
C ARG A 104 12.48 -22.68 -10.33
N ARG A 105 12.46 -21.35 -10.37
CA ARG A 105 13.36 -20.43 -9.65
C ARG A 105 12.62 -19.53 -8.67
N LEU A 106 11.31 -19.54 -8.72
CA LEU A 106 10.47 -18.74 -7.83
C LEU A 106 10.63 -19.22 -6.39
N LEU A 107 10.98 -18.32 -5.49
CA LEU A 107 11.24 -18.65 -4.08
C LEU A 107 9.97 -18.59 -3.25
N ALA A 108 9.21 -17.50 -3.37
CA ALA A 108 7.99 -17.32 -2.62
C ALA A 108 7.02 -16.34 -3.30
N ILE A 109 5.76 -16.45 -2.88
CA ILE A 109 4.68 -15.49 -3.12
C ILE A 109 4.48 -14.71 -1.83
N GLY A 110 4.58 -13.38 -1.89
CA GLY A 110 4.12 -12.49 -0.83
C GLY A 110 2.66 -12.12 -1.05
N LEU A 111 1.85 -12.14 0.01
CA LEU A 111 0.43 -11.87 -0.08
C LEU A 111 0.02 -10.73 0.85
N VAL A 112 -0.36 -9.58 0.28
CA VAL A 112 -0.95 -8.45 1.00
C VAL A 112 -2.45 -8.39 0.71
N GLU A 113 -3.23 -8.36 1.75
CA GLU A 113 -4.69 -8.39 1.69
C GLU A 113 -5.33 -7.50 2.75
N PRO A 114 -6.60 -7.12 2.59
CA PRO A 114 -7.28 -6.28 3.57
C PRO A 114 -7.39 -6.91 4.95
N GLY A 115 -7.56 -8.23 5.03
CA GLY A 115 -7.79 -8.99 6.25
C GLY A 115 -9.04 -8.56 7.04
N ILE A 116 -9.33 -9.30 8.09
CA ILE A 116 -10.37 -8.98 9.06
C ILE A 116 -9.70 -8.45 10.32
N TRP A 117 -10.11 -7.27 10.75
CA TRP A 117 -9.51 -6.60 11.89
C TRP A 117 -10.50 -6.47 13.02
N GLY A 118 -10.06 -6.81 14.21
CA GLY A 118 -10.80 -6.65 15.45
C GLY A 118 -10.08 -5.72 16.43
N ARG A 119 -10.83 -5.08 17.32
CA ARG A 119 -10.29 -4.35 18.47
C ARG A 119 -11.12 -4.61 19.69
N SER A 120 -10.49 -5.07 20.77
CA SER A 120 -11.15 -5.23 22.06
C SER A 120 -11.37 -3.89 22.76
N ARG A 121 -12.24 -3.86 23.79
CA ARG A 121 -12.43 -2.68 24.65
C ARG A 121 -11.11 -2.32 25.37
N GLY A 122 -10.28 -3.29 25.72
CA GLY A 122 -8.98 -3.10 26.34
C GLY A 122 -7.86 -2.67 25.38
N GLY A 123 -8.18 -2.40 24.10
CA GLY A 123 -7.22 -1.88 23.11
C GLY A 123 -6.46 -2.93 22.30
N LEU A 124 -6.59 -4.23 22.62
CA LEU A 124 -5.96 -5.30 21.85
C LEU A 124 -6.46 -5.28 20.39
N ILE A 125 -5.53 -5.31 19.46
CA ILE A 125 -5.82 -5.34 18.01
C ILE A 125 -5.55 -6.76 17.51
N GLY A 126 -6.53 -7.34 16.82
CA GLY A 126 -6.42 -8.62 16.15
C GLY A 126 -6.46 -8.48 14.63
N TYR A 127 -5.77 -9.37 13.94
CA TYR A 127 -5.78 -9.49 12.48
C TYR A 127 -5.97 -10.94 12.09
N LEU A 128 -6.89 -11.18 11.15
CA LEU A 128 -7.14 -12.47 10.54
C LEU A 128 -6.99 -12.33 9.02
N PRO A 129 -6.06 -13.05 8.39
CA PRO A 129 -5.96 -13.10 6.93
C PRO A 129 -7.23 -13.71 6.33
N THR A 130 -7.61 -13.25 5.15
CA THR A 130 -8.83 -13.68 4.47
C THR A 130 -8.57 -14.64 3.32
N VAL A 131 -7.37 -14.63 2.74
CA VAL A 131 -6.98 -15.58 1.68
C VAL A 131 -6.47 -16.87 2.32
N ASP A 132 -6.86 -18.00 1.75
CA ASP A 132 -6.34 -19.31 2.15
C ASP A 132 -4.94 -19.51 1.57
N ALA A 133 -3.93 -19.22 2.38
CA ALA A 133 -2.53 -19.32 1.98
C ALA A 133 -2.10 -20.78 1.72
N ALA A 134 -2.70 -21.75 2.43
CA ALA A 134 -2.38 -23.17 2.23
C ALA A 134 -2.89 -23.64 0.86
N ARG A 135 -4.14 -23.29 0.52
CA ARG A 135 -4.71 -23.59 -0.80
C ARG A 135 -3.95 -22.89 -1.93
N LEU A 136 -3.54 -21.62 -1.74
CA LEU A 136 -2.72 -20.91 -2.73
C LEU A 136 -1.36 -21.60 -2.92
N ALA A 137 -0.71 -22.02 -1.84
CA ALA A 137 0.58 -22.70 -1.89
C ALA A 137 0.47 -24.08 -2.60
N ASP A 138 -0.58 -24.83 -2.34
CA ASP A 138 -0.85 -26.12 -2.97
C ASP A 138 -1.15 -25.96 -4.47
N LEU A 139 -2.07 -25.07 -4.83
CA LEU A 139 -2.46 -24.84 -6.22
C LEU A 139 -1.34 -24.25 -7.10
N SER A 140 -0.50 -23.39 -6.54
CA SER A 140 0.62 -22.78 -7.27
C SER A 140 1.90 -23.60 -7.20
N GLY A 141 2.01 -24.53 -6.26
CA GLY A 141 3.25 -25.25 -5.95
C GLY A 141 4.36 -24.39 -5.35
N VAL A 142 4.09 -23.11 -5.00
CA VAL A 142 5.07 -22.10 -4.54
C VAL A 142 4.87 -21.80 -3.07
N ASN A 143 5.94 -21.55 -2.32
CA ASN A 143 5.85 -21.11 -0.92
C ASN A 143 5.09 -19.79 -0.83
N VAL A 144 4.22 -19.61 0.17
CA VAL A 144 3.43 -18.41 0.38
C VAL A 144 3.82 -17.76 1.71
N ILE A 145 4.03 -16.45 1.68
CA ILE A 145 4.27 -15.62 2.87
C ILE A 145 3.14 -14.61 2.99
N ASP A 146 2.37 -14.75 4.04
CA ASP A 146 1.15 -13.97 4.30
C ASP A 146 1.15 -13.35 5.70
N ALA A 147 0.02 -12.78 6.11
CA ALA A 147 -0.24 -12.31 7.46
C ALA A 147 0.84 -11.37 8.03
N PHE A 148 1.45 -10.54 7.20
CA PHE A 148 2.52 -9.61 7.61
C PHE A 148 2.17 -8.77 8.85
N PRO A 149 0.94 -8.26 9.05
CA PRO A 149 0.58 -7.51 10.24
C PRO A 149 0.72 -8.26 11.56
N SER A 150 0.58 -9.60 11.54
CA SER A 150 0.46 -10.41 12.76
C SER A 150 1.71 -10.37 13.64
N ARG A 151 2.91 -10.35 13.02
CA ARG A 151 4.17 -10.32 13.78
C ARG A 151 4.45 -8.97 14.41
N ASP A 152 4.03 -7.89 13.77
CA ASP A 152 4.09 -6.54 14.31
C ASP A 152 3.11 -6.37 15.48
N LEU A 153 1.87 -6.85 15.32
CA LEU A 153 0.86 -6.86 16.38
C LEU A 153 1.31 -7.65 17.61
N ALA A 154 2.03 -8.78 17.42
CA ALA A 154 2.58 -9.57 18.50
C ALA A 154 3.65 -8.83 19.31
N GLN A 155 4.22 -7.75 18.76
CA GLN A 155 5.12 -6.83 19.45
C GLN A 155 4.43 -5.54 19.91
N GLU A 156 3.10 -5.57 20.03
CA GLU A 156 2.26 -4.43 20.42
C GLU A 156 2.26 -3.27 19.41
N GLY A 157 2.78 -3.50 18.20
CA GLY A 157 2.66 -2.56 17.10
C GLY A 157 1.22 -2.43 16.59
N ALA A 158 1.01 -1.50 15.67
CA ALA A 158 -0.29 -1.25 15.07
C ALA A 158 -0.64 -2.20 13.91
N GLY A 159 0.27 -3.11 13.52
CA GLY A 159 0.15 -3.98 12.35
C GLY A 159 0.42 -3.28 11.02
N GLY A 160 1.14 -2.17 11.05
CA GLY A 160 1.50 -1.34 9.91
C GLY A 160 1.51 0.15 10.23
N PRO A 161 1.65 1.02 9.21
CA PRO A 161 1.68 0.73 7.77
C PRO A 161 2.90 -0.09 7.36
N LEU A 162 2.74 -0.98 6.39
CA LEU A 162 3.79 -1.92 5.96
C LEU A 162 4.55 -1.46 4.71
N ASP A 163 4.02 -0.48 4.01
CA ASP A 163 4.52 0.02 2.74
C ASP A 163 5.70 0.99 2.84
N PRO A 164 5.92 1.81 3.90
CA PRO A 164 6.94 2.85 3.86
C PRO A 164 8.37 2.34 3.64
N LEU A 165 8.75 1.24 4.32
CA LEU A 165 10.08 0.68 4.16
C LEU A 165 10.26 -0.06 2.81
N PRO A 166 9.30 -0.89 2.33
CA PRO A 166 9.32 -1.38 0.95
C PRO A 166 9.31 -0.27 -0.11
N ASP A 167 8.57 0.84 0.10
CA ASP A 167 8.60 2.00 -0.78
C ASP A 167 10.01 2.59 -0.89
N TRP A 168 10.73 2.64 0.25
CA TRP A 168 12.11 3.10 0.23
C TRP A 168 12.98 2.19 -0.66
N LEU A 169 12.88 0.87 -0.54
CA LEU A 169 13.65 -0.04 -1.39
C LEU A 169 13.30 0.12 -2.88
N LEU A 170 12.02 0.32 -3.19
CA LEU A 170 11.51 0.42 -4.55
C LEU A 170 11.77 1.78 -5.20
N LEU A 171 11.78 2.87 -4.42
CA LEU A 171 11.64 4.23 -4.92
C LEU A 171 12.70 5.21 -4.39
N HIS A 172 13.61 4.80 -3.46
CA HIS A 172 14.65 5.72 -3.00
C HIS A 172 15.56 6.18 -4.14
N HIS A 173 16.22 7.30 -3.94
CA HIS A 173 17.17 7.85 -4.90
C HIS A 173 18.45 8.30 -4.21
N ALA A 174 19.59 8.13 -4.86
CA ALA A 174 20.89 8.45 -4.28
C ALA A 174 21.10 9.94 -3.95
N ALA A 175 20.39 10.83 -4.67
CA ALA A 175 20.58 12.28 -4.58
C ALA A 175 19.28 13.07 -4.38
N LYS A 176 18.11 12.42 -4.39
CA LYS A 176 16.81 13.07 -4.23
C LYS A 176 16.08 12.53 -3.00
N THR A 177 15.66 13.41 -2.13
CA THR A 177 14.68 13.11 -1.08
C THR A 177 13.29 13.09 -1.69
N ARG A 178 12.59 11.96 -1.54
CA ARG A 178 11.25 11.75 -2.11
C ARG A 178 10.18 11.67 -1.04
N VAL A 179 8.99 12.14 -1.38
CA VAL A 179 7.78 11.83 -0.62
C VAL A 179 6.84 11.06 -1.51
N VAL A 180 6.52 9.83 -1.13
CA VAL A 180 5.47 9.06 -1.82
C VAL A 180 4.14 9.41 -1.18
N ILE A 181 3.20 9.88 -1.99
CA ILE A 181 1.82 10.16 -1.57
C ILE A 181 0.91 9.07 -2.12
N ASP A 182 0.49 8.16 -1.27
CA ASP A 182 -0.55 7.18 -1.60
C ASP A 182 -1.92 7.85 -1.51
N LEU A 183 -2.43 8.33 -2.63
CA LEU A 183 -3.75 8.93 -2.80
C LEU A 183 -4.82 7.83 -2.84
N ALA A 184 -4.96 7.11 -1.74
CA ALA A 184 -5.96 6.08 -1.52
C ALA A 184 -7.11 6.62 -0.64
N ARG A 185 -7.94 5.73 -0.08
CA ARG A 185 -9.08 6.11 0.78
C ARG A 185 -8.67 6.94 2.01
N ASP A 186 -7.53 6.62 2.58
CA ASP A 186 -6.79 7.45 3.54
C ASP A 186 -5.48 7.81 2.86
N VAL A 187 -5.14 9.07 2.82
CA VAL A 187 -3.90 9.53 2.20
C VAL A 187 -2.73 9.18 3.10
N ARG A 188 -1.71 8.55 2.54
CA ARG A 188 -0.49 8.24 3.28
C ARG A 188 0.71 8.89 2.62
N LEU A 189 1.57 9.46 3.46
CA LEU A 189 2.83 10.03 3.05
C LEU A 189 3.96 9.16 3.59
N SER A 190 4.87 8.72 2.71
CA SER A 190 6.11 8.04 3.07
C SER A 190 7.27 8.96 2.70
N PHE A 191 8.09 9.33 3.71
CA PHE A 191 9.29 10.13 3.52
C PHE A 191 10.46 9.20 3.24
N LEU A 192 11.11 9.39 2.09
CA LEU A 192 12.22 8.57 1.61
C LEU A 192 13.45 9.47 1.46
N PRO A 193 14.37 9.48 2.43
CA PRO A 193 15.56 10.33 2.37
C PRO A 193 16.49 9.93 1.23
N ALA A 194 17.16 10.92 0.64
CA ALA A 194 18.26 10.68 -0.30
C ALA A 194 19.37 9.86 0.39
N THR A 195 19.77 8.76 -0.23
CA THR A 195 20.82 7.90 0.29
C THR A 195 21.41 7.00 -0.78
N ARG A 196 22.68 6.64 -0.62
CA ARG A 196 23.38 5.70 -1.50
C ARG A 196 23.46 4.28 -0.92
N ASP A 197 23.11 4.12 0.33
CA ASP A 197 23.23 2.89 1.09
C ASP A 197 22.02 2.63 1.99
N ALA A 198 22.02 1.52 2.70
CA ALA A 198 20.94 1.08 3.56
C ALA A 198 20.66 1.97 4.78
N SER A 199 21.57 2.92 5.14
CA SER A 199 21.37 3.80 6.29
C SER A 199 20.16 4.73 6.16
N GLY A 200 19.72 4.98 4.94
CA GLY A 200 18.51 5.74 4.66
C GLY A 200 17.23 5.08 5.19
N ALA A 201 17.22 3.77 5.28
CA ALA A 201 16.06 3.00 5.75
C ALA A 201 15.65 3.36 7.19
N GLU A 202 16.60 3.71 8.06
CA GLU A 202 16.33 4.10 9.44
C GLU A 202 15.62 5.46 9.56
N ARG A 203 15.76 6.30 8.54
CA ARG A 203 15.18 7.65 8.48
C ARG A 203 13.85 7.71 7.72
N VAL A 204 13.34 6.56 7.29
CA VAL A 204 12.03 6.47 6.63
C VAL A 204 10.94 6.84 7.62
N GLY A 205 10.09 7.79 7.23
CA GLY A 205 8.95 8.22 8.03
C GLY A 205 7.61 7.96 7.35
N SER A 206 6.53 7.90 8.13
CA SER A 206 5.19 7.72 7.58
C SER A 206 4.16 8.53 8.35
N TRP A 207 3.24 9.15 7.60
CA TRP A 207 2.10 9.90 8.13
C TRP A 207 0.84 9.52 7.38
N THR A 208 -0.25 9.41 8.11
CA THR A 208 -1.57 9.16 7.52
C THR A 208 -2.46 10.36 7.74
N LEU A 209 -2.99 10.92 6.66
CA LEU A 209 -3.97 11.99 6.67
C LEU A 209 -5.37 11.40 6.47
N ALA A 210 -6.18 11.47 7.51
CA ALA A 210 -7.53 10.91 7.48
C ALA A 210 -8.58 12.01 7.74
N PRO A 211 -9.68 11.98 6.97
CA PRO A 211 -10.24 10.87 6.20
C PRO A 211 -9.81 10.75 4.72
N GLY A 212 -8.93 11.57 4.19
CA GLY A 212 -8.46 11.46 2.81
C GLY A 212 -9.59 11.32 1.77
N LEU A 213 -9.38 10.51 0.72
CA LEU A 213 -10.35 10.37 -0.39
C LEU A 213 -11.67 9.69 0.00
N ARG A 214 -11.78 9.12 1.21
CA ARG A 214 -13.10 8.63 1.71
C ARG A 214 -14.15 9.73 1.77
N LEU A 215 -13.73 10.97 1.98
CA LEU A 215 -14.62 12.12 2.00
C LEU A 215 -15.18 12.39 0.61
N LEU A 216 -14.33 12.38 -0.43
CA LEU A 216 -14.75 12.50 -1.83
C LEU A 216 -15.70 11.37 -2.24
N ASP A 217 -15.34 10.11 -1.96
CA ASP A 217 -16.20 8.96 -2.20
C ASP A 217 -17.55 9.10 -1.51
N GLY A 218 -17.58 9.70 -0.34
CA GLY A 218 -18.79 9.94 0.43
C GLY A 218 -19.74 10.91 -0.27
N PHE A 219 -19.26 12.00 -0.81
CA PHE A 219 -20.03 12.97 -1.58
C PHE A 219 -20.43 12.41 -2.95
N ALA A 220 -19.51 11.79 -3.69
CA ALA A 220 -19.78 11.20 -4.99
C ALA A 220 -20.95 10.20 -4.98
N ARG A 221 -21.04 9.37 -3.92
CA ARG A 221 -22.16 8.43 -3.75
C ARG A 221 -23.51 9.13 -3.55
N ARG A 222 -23.53 10.40 -3.17
CA ARG A 222 -24.75 11.21 -2.98
C ARG A 222 -25.13 12.05 -4.19
N ALA A 223 -24.22 12.17 -5.17
CA ALA A 223 -24.50 12.87 -6.43
C ALA A 223 -25.56 12.19 -7.31
N GLY A 224 -26.06 11.02 -6.88
CA GLY A 224 -27.00 10.22 -7.64
C GLY A 224 -26.33 9.26 -8.61
N GLY A 225 -27.12 8.31 -9.15
CA GLY A 225 -26.61 7.21 -9.97
C GLY A 225 -25.80 6.19 -9.12
N HIS A 226 -25.25 5.18 -9.77
CA HIS A 226 -24.46 4.14 -9.10
C HIS A 226 -22.98 4.55 -8.90
N ARG A 227 -22.70 5.83 -8.75
CA ARG A 227 -21.33 6.37 -8.61
C ARG A 227 -20.72 5.94 -7.29
N ARG A 228 -19.50 5.45 -7.34
CA ARG A 228 -18.74 5.04 -6.17
C ARG A 228 -17.69 6.07 -5.77
N PHE A 229 -17.24 6.88 -6.72
CA PHE A 229 -16.25 7.96 -6.61
C PHE A 229 -16.46 8.96 -7.76
N ASP A 230 -15.82 10.11 -7.68
CA ASP A 230 -15.75 11.10 -8.75
C ASP A 230 -14.60 10.75 -9.68
N ASP A 231 -14.93 10.15 -10.82
CA ASP A 231 -13.95 9.69 -11.79
C ASP A 231 -13.24 10.90 -12.42
N GLY A 232 -11.91 10.87 -12.43
CA GLY A 232 -11.10 12.00 -12.94
C GLY A 232 -11.25 13.33 -12.19
N GLY A 233 -12.16 13.43 -11.20
CA GLY A 233 -12.52 14.69 -10.57
C GLY A 233 -13.51 15.53 -11.38
N HIS A 234 -14.22 14.91 -12.35
CA HIS A 234 -15.10 15.61 -13.29
C HIS A 234 -16.27 16.36 -12.66
N LEU A 235 -16.80 15.90 -11.53
CA LEU A 235 -17.82 16.65 -10.79
C LEU A 235 -17.20 17.79 -9.97
N ALA A 236 -16.07 17.52 -9.33
CA ALA A 236 -15.40 18.51 -8.48
C ALA A 236 -15.01 19.79 -9.25
N VAL A 237 -14.57 19.66 -10.52
CA VAL A 237 -14.20 20.82 -11.34
C VAL A 237 -15.38 21.71 -11.73
N GLN A 238 -16.62 21.22 -11.61
CA GLN A 238 -17.83 21.98 -11.91
C GLN A 238 -18.32 22.79 -10.70
N GLY A 239 -17.78 22.52 -9.52
CA GLY A 239 -18.15 23.19 -8.29
C GLY A 239 -17.22 24.36 -7.96
N ARG A 240 -17.64 25.15 -6.97
CA ARG A 240 -16.83 26.22 -6.35
C ARG A 240 -16.28 25.76 -4.99
N CYS A 241 -15.14 26.29 -4.61
CA CYS A 241 -14.59 26.07 -3.29
C CYS A 241 -15.34 26.95 -2.25
N LEU A 242 -15.73 26.34 -1.14
CA LEU A 242 -16.53 26.99 -0.08
C LEU A 242 -15.66 27.16 1.17
N ASP A 243 -15.02 28.32 1.33
CA ASP A 243 -14.12 28.60 2.46
C ASP A 243 -14.83 28.47 3.80
N ALA A 244 -16.07 28.93 3.91
CA ALA A 244 -16.89 28.76 5.11
C ALA A 244 -17.08 27.28 5.52
N LEU A 245 -17.12 26.36 4.58
CA LEU A 245 -17.22 24.93 4.89
C LEU A 245 -15.87 24.38 5.37
N ILE A 246 -14.76 24.83 4.78
CA ILE A 246 -13.41 24.46 5.22
C ILE A 246 -13.18 24.91 6.66
N GLU A 247 -13.51 26.16 7.00
CA GLU A 247 -13.42 26.69 8.37
C GLU A 247 -14.24 25.85 9.36
N ARG A 248 -15.48 25.49 9.00
CA ARG A 248 -16.33 24.63 9.85
C ARG A 248 -15.71 23.25 10.07
N TRP A 249 -15.10 22.66 9.04
CA TRP A 249 -14.41 21.38 9.16
C TRP A 249 -13.16 21.50 10.03
N GLN A 250 -12.39 22.57 9.91
CA GLN A 250 -11.22 22.85 10.75
C GLN A 250 -11.61 23.02 12.22
N ASN A 251 -12.64 23.81 12.51
CA ASN A 251 -13.15 24.03 13.86
C ASN A 251 -13.69 22.74 14.51
N ARG A 252 -14.08 21.75 13.73
CA ARG A 252 -14.46 20.39 14.20
C ARG A 252 -13.28 19.42 14.27
N GLY A 253 -12.06 19.96 14.30
CA GLY A 253 -10.82 19.19 14.44
C GLY A 253 -10.23 18.71 13.11
N GLY A 254 -10.63 19.26 11.98
CA GLY A 254 -9.99 19.15 10.67
C GLY A 254 -9.69 17.73 10.16
N LEU A 255 -8.87 17.60 9.16
CA LEU A 255 -8.23 16.33 8.84
C LEU A 255 -7.26 15.99 9.98
N THR A 256 -7.18 14.72 10.34
CA THR A 256 -6.28 14.30 11.40
C THR A 256 -5.04 13.70 10.78
N LEU A 257 -3.92 14.36 10.99
CA LEU A 257 -2.61 13.77 10.75
C LEU A 257 -2.34 12.78 11.88
N VAL A 258 -2.13 11.53 11.52
CA VAL A 258 -1.81 10.46 12.47
C VAL A 258 -0.39 10.00 12.19
N PRO A 259 0.59 10.40 13.00
CA PRO A 259 1.96 9.92 12.85
C PRO A 259 2.07 8.48 13.34
N GLY A 260 2.90 7.69 12.65
CA GLY A 260 3.36 6.39 13.11
C GLY A 260 2.26 5.40 13.48
N PRO A 261 2.29 4.86 14.71
CA PRO A 261 1.51 3.66 15.09
C PRO A 261 -0.01 3.83 15.13
N ARG A 262 -0.53 5.03 14.94
CA ARG A 262 -1.99 5.29 14.95
C ARG A 262 -2.59 5.44 13.55
N TRP A 263 -1.97 4.82 12.55
CA TRP A 263 -2.34 4.94 11.13
C TRP A 263 -3.79 4.57 10.77
N ARG A 264 -4.54 3.95 11.70
CA ARG A 264 -5.92 3.54 11.46
C ARG A 264 -6.90 4.70 11.63
N PRO A 265 -7.60 5.08 10.55
CA PRO A 265 -8.52 6.20 10.59
C PRO A 265 -9.73 5.93 11.47
N ARG A 266 -10.18 6.96 12.15
CA ARG A 266 -11.43 6.96 12.90
C ARG A 266 -12.59 7.17 11.92
N LEU A 267 -13.25 6.09 11.47
CA LEU A 267 -14.37 6.15 10.52
C LEU A 267 -15.51 7.09 10.98
N GLY A 268 -15.71 7.24 12.28
CA GLY A 268 -16.69 8.20 12.82
C GLY A 268 -16.45 9.64 12.40
N LYS A 269 -15.18 10.03 12.20
CA LYS A 269 -14.84 11.39 11.76
C LYS A 269 -15.26 11.66 10.31
N VAL A 270 -15.06 10.68 9.41
CA VAL A 270 -15.54 10.80 8.02
C VAL A 270 -17.04 11.07 7.98
N ARG A 271 -17.79 10.29 8.76
CA ARG A 271 -19.26 10.43 8.85
C ARG A 271 -19.64 11.82 9.38
N SER A 272 -19.00 12.29 10.43
CA SER A 272 -19.27 13.60 11.02
C SER A 272 -19.04 14.75 10.01
N LEU A 273 -17.94 14.70 9.23
CA LEU A 273 -17.66 15.73 8.22
C LEU A 273 -18.67 15.70 7.07
N LEU A 274 -19.04 14.50 6.62
CA LEU A 274 -20.08 14.32 5.58
C LEU A 274 -21.44 14.83 6.08
N ASP A 275 -21.87 14.41 7.28
CA ASP A 275 -23.17 14.76 7.83
C ASP A 275 -23.27 16.27 8.04
N THR A 276 -22.21 16.93 8.50
CA THR A 276 -22.15 18.41 8.62
C THR A 276 -22.39 19.09 7.27
N ALA A 277 -21.59 18.74 6.26
CA ALA A 277 -21.69 19.38 4.94
C ALA A 277 -23.06 19.16 4.30
N LEU A 278 -23.62 17.93 4.42
CA LEU A 278 -24.89 17.57 3.83
C LEU A 278 -26.10 18.17 4.55
N THR A 279 -25.97 18.46 5.85
CA THR A 279 -27.00 19.16 6.62
C THR A 279 -27.04 20.64 6.27
N ASP A 280 -25.88 21.24 6.02
CA ASP A 280 -25.75 22.66 5.72
C ASP A 280 -26.04 22.97 4.24
N ALA A 281 -25.75 22.04 3.33
CA ALA A 281 -25.86 22.22 1.88
C ALA A 281 -27.23 22.74 1.40
N PRO A 282 -28.39 22.16 1.82
CA PRO A 282 -29.69 22.67 1.36
C PRO A 282 -30.02 24.08 1.83
N ARG A 283 -29.50 24.49 3.01
CA ARG A 283 -29.73 25.82 3.58
C ARG A 283 -28.88 26.89 2.95
N ALA A 284 -27.71 26.52 2.44
CA ALA A 284 -26.71 27.41 1.87
C ALA A 284 -26.65 27.30 0.32
N ASP A 285 -27.57 26.56 -0.27
CA ASP A 285 -27.63 26.30 -1.72
C ASP A 285 -26.31 25.76 -2.29
N TRP A 286 -25.70 24.82 -1.57
CA TRP A 286 -24.47 24.17 -2.00
C TRP A 286 -24.78 22.90 -2.78
N SER A 287 -24.22 22.79 -3.96
CA SER A 287 -24.31 21.59 -4.78
C SER A 287 -23.35 20.50 -4.30
N ILE A 288 -23.58 19.24 -4.73
CA ILE A 288 -22.61 18.15 -4.49
C ILE A 288 -21.27 18.43 -5.20
N ALA A 289 -21.29 19.13 -6.34
CA ALA A 289 -20.08 19.56 -7.02
C ALA A 289 -19.27 20.54 -6.17
N ASP A 290 -19.91 21.49 -5.49
CA ASP A 290 -19.26 22.39 -4.56
C ASP A 290 -18.63 21.65 -3.36
N LEU A 291 -19.35 20.68 -2.81
CA LEU A 291 -18.82 19.86 -1.71
C LEU A 291 -17.60 19.03 -2.13
N LEU A 292 -17.62 18.45 -3.34
CA LEU A 292 -16.49 17.72 -3.92
C LEU A 292 -15.31 18.64 -4.21
N CYS A 293 -15.57 19.82 -4.81
CA CYS A 293 -14.55 20.84 -5.07
C CYS A 293 -13.87 21.25 -3.76
N THR A 294 -14.66 21.66 -2.77
CA THR A 294 -14.19 22.10 -1.45
C THR A 294 -13.34 21.03 -0.76
N ALA A 295 -13.82 19.78 -0.75
CA ALA A 295 -13.09 18.68 -0.13
C ALA A 295 -11.77 18.39 -0.86
N THR A 296 -11.73 18.52 -2.20
CA THR A 296 -10.51 18.32 -2.99
C THR A 296 -9.48 19.43 -2.68
N HIS A 297 -9.90 20.69 -2.64
CA HIS A 297 -9.04 21.82 -2.24
C HIS A 297 -8.49 21.62 -0.82
N TRP A 298 -9.35 21.25 0.12
CA TRP A 298 -8.93 21.04 1.49
C TRP A 298 -7.92 19.90 1.64
N ILE A 299 -8.16 18.75 1.00
CA ILE A 299 -7.23 17.61 1.02
C ILE A 299 -5.87 18.00 0.42
N ALA A 300 -5.85 18.71 -0.72
CA ALA A 300 -4.60 19.16 -1.35
C ALA A 300 -3.82 20.08 -0.42
N ARG A 301 -4.50 21.06 0.23
CA ARG A 301 -3.88 21.97 1.18
C ARG A 301 -3.29 21.25 2.38
N GLU A 302 -4.03 20.33 3.00
CA GLU A 302 -3.55 19.57 4.17
C GLU A 302 -2.36 18.65 3.84
N ILE A 303 -2.32 18.08 2.62
CA ILE A 303 -1.16 17.33 2.14
C ILE A 303 0.05 18.26 2.06
N ALA A 304 -0.09 19.40 1.42
CA ALA A 304 1.01 20.35 1.25
C ALA A 304 1.49 20.92 2.59
N GLU A 305 0.58 21.25 3.50
CA GLU A 305 0.90 21.67 4.87
C GLU A 305 1.66 20.59 5.64
N THR A 306 1.26 19.32 5.47
CA THR A 306 1.96 18.19 6.06
C THR A 306 3.40 18.11 5.55
N ILE A 307 3.60 18.26 4.24
CA ILE A 307 4.93 18.22 3.62
C ILE A 307 5.81 19.36 4.13
N ARG A 308 5.26 20.58 4.22
CA ARG A 308 6.04 21.76 4.65
C ARG A 308 6.38 21.78 6.14
N HIS A 309 5.48 21.32 7.00
CA HIS A 309 5.56 21.59 8.44
C HIS A 309 5.62 20.36 9.34
N ARG A 310 5.35 19.17 8.81
CA ARG A 310 5.31 17.93 9.60
C ARG A 310 6.37 16.91 9.23
N LEU A 311 6.90 17.02 8.02
CA LEU A 311 8.04 16.21 7.60
C LEU A 311 9.35 16.78 8.18
N PRO A 312 10.43 15.98 8.25
CA PRO A 312 11.73 16.50 8.61
C PRO A 312 12.11 17.68 7.71
N PRO A 313 12.50 18.84 8.27
CA PRO A 313 12.82 20.02 7.47
C PRO A 313 14.10 19.87 6.66
N THR A 314 14.94 18.91 7.04
CA THR A 314 16.23 18.63 6.41
C THR A 314 16.40 17.12 6.26
N PRO A 315 16.69 16.61 5.06
CA PRO A 315 16.81 17.35 3.80
C PRO A 315 15.44 17.79 3.23
N ALA A 316 15.44 18.87 2.44
CA ALA A 316 14.24 19.33 1.75
C ALA A 316 13.72 18.25 0.79
N VAL A 317 12.42 18.30 0.49
CA VAL A 317 11.78 17.38 -0.47
C VAL A 317 12.11 17.82 -1.89
N ASP A 318 12.80 16.97 -2.64
CA ASP A 318 13.19 17.23 -4.04
C ASP A 318 12.14 16.78 -5.06
N GLU A 319 11.32 15.80 -4.70
CA GLU A 319 10.37 15.17 -5.62
C GLU A 319 9.22 14.49 -4.86
N VAL A 320 8.01 14.65 -5.36
CA VAL A 320 6.81 13.98 -4.85
C VAL A 320 6.37 12.90 -5.84
N VAL A 321 6.25 11.67 -5.36
CA VAL A 321 5.76 10.53 -6.14
C VAL A 321 4.29 10.29 -5.82
N LEU A 322 3.43 10.40 -6.83
CA LEU A 322 2.01 10.15 -6.71
C LEU A 322 1.69 8.68 -6.95
N SER A 323 0.97 8.08 -6.03
CA SER A 323 0.50 6.70 -6.06
C SER A 323 -0.99 6.61 -5.70
N GLY A 324 -1.57 5.44 -5.91
CA GLY A 324 -2.97 5.18 -5.59
C GLY A 324 -3.95 5.73 -6.62
N GLY A 325 -5.25 5.47 -6.42
CA GLY A 325 -6.30 5.84 -7.39
C GLY A 325 -6.53 7.33 -7.53
N GLY A 326 -6.22 8.11 -6.50
CA GLY A 326 -6.41 9.56 -6.50
C GLY A 326 -5.46 10.33 -7.42
N GLN A 327 -4.36 9.72 -7.89
CA GLN A 327 -3.51 10.32 -8.92
C GLN A 327 -4.24 10.54 -10.26
N GLN A 328 -5.38 9.88 -10.47
CA GLN A 328 -6.23 10.08 -11.64
C GLN A 328 -7.20 11.26 -11.48
N ASN A 329 -7.34 11.83 -10.28
CA ASN A 329 -8.15 13.02 -10.06
C ASN A 329 -7.37 14.27 -10.49
N GLY A 330 -7.66 14.75 -11.71
CA GLY A 330 -6.95 15.87 -12.32
C GLY A 330 -7.01 17.16 -11.50
N LEU A 331 -8.14 17.44 -10.84
CA LEU A 331 -8.26 18.60 -9.95
C LEU A 331 -7.30 18.49 -8.75
N LEU A 332 -7.27 17.31 -8.11
CA LEU A 332 -6.40 17.09 -6.94
C LEU A 332 -4.93 17.21 -7.31
N VAL A 333 -4.51 16.61 -8.44
CA VAL A 333 -3.12 16.68 -8.91
C VAL A 333 -2.72 18.09 -9.25
N ARG A 334 -3.58 18.86 -9.96
CA ARG A 334 -3.35 20.27 -10.27
C ARG A 334 -3.18 21.10 -8.98
N LEU A 335 -4.08 20.95 -8.02
CA LEU A 335 -4.02 21.67 -6.75
C LEU A 335 -2.77 21.32 -5.94
N LEU A 336 -2.33 20.08 -5.95
CA LEU A 336 -1.06 19.70 -5.31
C LEU A 336 0.12 20.40 -5.96
N GLY A 337 0.16 20.49 -7.30
CA GLY A 337 1.21 21.23 -8.00
C GLY A 337 1.20 22.75 -7.66
N GLU A 338 0.03 23.35 -7.58
CA GLU A 338 -0.13 24.76 -7.18
C GLU A 338 0.32 24.98 -5.71
N GLN A 339 0.06 24.02 -4.84
CA GLN A 339 0.41 24.10 -3.41
C GLN A 339 1.89 23.75 -3.13
N LEU A 340 2.59 23.07 -4.03
CA LEU A 340 3.98 22.64 -3.88
C LEU A 340 4.85 23.24 -5.01
N PRO A 341 4.95 24.57 -5.11
CA PRO A 341 5.69 25.21 -6.19
C PRO A 341 7.16 24.81 -6.16
N GLY A 342 7.71 24.45 -7.32
CA GLY A 342 9.10 24.05 -7.47
C GLY A 342 9.40 22.59 -7.08
N VAL A 343 8.42 21.83 -6.58
CA VAL A 343 8.58 20.40 -6.30
C VAL A 343 7.90 19.59 -7.41
N PRO A 344 8.65 18.83 -8.22
CA PRO A 344 8.08 17.99 -9.27
C PRO A 344 7.14 16.93 -8.71
N LEU A 345 5.97 16.76 -9.35
CA LEU A 345 5.03 15.67 -9.10
C LEU A 345 5.24 14.60 -10.19
N VAL A 346 5.63 13.40 -9.78
CA VAL A 346 5.96 12.29 -10.68
C VAL A 346 5.00 11.14 -10.41
N ALA A 347 4.45 10.52 -11.44
CA ALA A 347 3.64 9.31 -11.25
C ALA A 347 4.53 8.09 -10.94
N GLU A 348 4.07 7.20 -10.07
CA GLU A 348 4.81 5.94 -9.77
C GLU A 348 5.14 5.12 -11.04
N ALA A 349 4.31 5.25 -12.09
CA ALA A 349 4.52 4.59 -13.37
C ALA A 349 5.79 5.06 -14.09
N GLU A 350 6.18 6.32 -13.93
CA GLU A 350 7.41 6.88 -14.50
C GLU A 350 8.68 6.31 -13.82
N LEU A 351 8.51 5.78 -12.61
CA LEU A 351 9.56 5.12 -11.83
C LEU A 351 9.53 3.58 -11.95
N GLY A 352 8.78 3.05 -12.91
CA GLY A 352 8.73 1.61 -13.20
C GLY A 352 7.69 0.80 -12.42
N ILE A 353 6.87 1.44 -11.59
CA ILE A 353 5.76 0.79 -10.90
C ILE A 353 4.45 1.18 -11.59
N ALA A 354 3.93 0.31 -12.44
CA ALA A 354 2.67 0.60 -13.13
C ALA A 354 1.53 0.88 -12.15
N ALA A 355 0.61 1.75 -12.55
CA ALA A 355 -0.45 2.27 -11.69
C ALA A 355 -1.20 1.17 -10.93
N ASN A 356 -1.39 1.39 -9.64
CA ASN A 356 -2.08 0.47 -8.72
C ASN A 356 -1.36 -0.87 -8.44
N LEU A 357 -0.12 -1.06 -8.83
CA LEU A 357 0.66 -2.28 -8.57
C LEU A 357 1.54 -2.19 -7.33
N ARG A 358 1.70 -1.01 -6.73
CA ARG A 358 2.55 -0.78 -5.56
C ARG A 358 2.27 -1.78 -4.43
N GLY A 359 1.00 -2.05 -4.10
CA GLY A 359 0.67 -3.02 -3.07
C GLY A 359 1.18 -4.44 -3.35
N ALA A 360 1.20 -4.86 -4.61
CA ALA A 360 1.78 -6.14 -5.01
C ALA A 360 3.32 -6.10 -4.97
N ALA A 361 3.94 -4.99 -5.37
CA ALA A 361 5.39 -4.81 -5.25
C ALA A 361 5.84 -4.84 -3.79
N VAL A 362 5.12 -4.16 -2.90
CA VAL A 362 5.33 -4.22 -1.44
C VAL A 362 5.23 -5.65 -0.92
N ALA A 363 4.25 -6.43 -1.38
CA ALA A 363 4.09 -7.83 -0.98
C ALA A 363 5.30 -8.70 -1.39
N ALA A 364 5.83 -8.50 -2.60
CA ALA A 364 7.01 -9.21 -3.08
C ALA A 364 8.26 -8.86 -2.27
N VAL A 365 8.46 -7.58 -1.96
CA VAL A 365 9.58 -7.10 -1.12
C VAL A 365 9.49 -7.67 0.29
N LEU A 366 8.31 -7.65 0.92
CA LEU A 366 8.11 -8.22 2.25
C LEU A 366 8.38 -9.73 2.27
N ALA A 367 8.01 -10.46 1.21
CA ALA A 367 8.34 -11.88 1.09
C ALA A 367 9.84 -12.12 0.94
N MET A 368 10.53 -11.31 0.14
CA MET A 368 11.98 -11.34 0.03
C MET A 368 12.64 -11.12 1.41
N TRP A 369 12.22 -10.08 2.14
CA TRP A 369 12.75 -9.77 3.46
C TRP A 369 12.44 -10.84 4.51
N HIS A 370 11.29 -11.50 4.40
CA HIS A 370 10.99 -12.64 5.26
C HIS A 370 12.05 -13.75 5.11
N ILE A 371 12.43 -14.07 3.88
CA ILE A 371 13.43 -15.09 3.58
C ILE A 371 14.83 -14.63 3.99
N ASP A 372 15.13 -13.34 3.80
CA ASP A 372 16.42 -12.75 4.16
C ASP A 372 16.58 -12.50 5.68
N GLY A 373 15.53 -12.74 6.48
CA GLY A 373 15.57 -12.44 7.91
C GLY A 373 15.55 -10.94 8.24
N THR A 374 15.16 -10.09 7.28
CA THR A 374 15.17 -8.63 7.41
C THR A 374 13.85 -8.14 8.01
N PRO A 375 13.89 -7.27 9.05
CA PRO A 375 12.67 -6.64 9.58
C PRO A 375 11.94 -5.81 8.54
N GLY A 376 10.62 -5.99 8.45
CA GLY A 376 9.81 -5.36 7.39
C GLY A 376 9.18 -4.01 7.76
N CYS A 377 9.26 -3.57 9.02
CA CYS A 377 8.70 -2.31 9.48
C CYS A 377 9.53 -1.71 10.62
N PRO A 378 9.95 -0.43 10.51
CA PRO A 378 10.59 0.28 11.61
C PRO A 378 9.65 0.46 12.80
N THR A 379 10.16 0.33 14.02
CA THR A 379 9.37 0.52 15.25
C THR A 379 8.80 1.94 15.38
N ALA A 380 9.53 2.94 14.91
CA ALA A 380 9.06 4.33 14.86
C ALA A 380 7.79 4.51 14.00
N ILE A 381 7.58 3.63 13.02
CA ILE A 381 6.40 3.66 12.14
C ILE A 381 5.23 2.88 12.72
N SER A 382 5.47 1.66 13.23
CA SER A 382 4.40 0.78 13.71
C SER A 382 4.14 0.87 15.21
N GLY A 383 5.09 1.38 15.98
CA GLY A 383 5.05 1.40 17.44
C GLY A 383 5.31 0.05 18.09
N ALA A 384 5.80 -0.93 17.34
CA ALA A 384 6.20 -2.22 17.88
C ALA A 384 7.38 -2.07 18.87
N ARG A 385 7.43 -2.90 19.90
CA ARG A 385 8.52 -2.87 20.90
C ARG A 385 9.89 -3.17 20.29
N THR A 386 9.91 -4.09 19.32
CA THR A 386 11.14 -4.49 18.63
C THR A 386 10.85 -4.80 17.16
N PRO A 387 11.79 -4.50 16.24
CA PRO A 387 11.65 -4.85 14.85
C PRO A 387 11.55 -6.37 14.69
N ARG A 388 10.72 -6.82 13.76
CA ARG A 388 10.52 -8.25 13.47
C ARG A 388 10.50 -8.54 11.98
N VAL A 389 10.99 -9.70 11.63
CA VAL A 389 10.71 -10.32 10.34
C VAL A 389 9.20 -10.53 10.27
N LEU A 390 8.55 -9.93 9.30
CA LEU A 390 7.10 -9.96 9.16
C LEU A 390 6.64 -11.18 8.36
N GLY A 391 5.40 -11.58 8.59
CA GLY A 391 4.75 -12.64 7.83
C GLY A 391 4.79 -14.01 8.50
N ARG A 392 4.07 -14.91 7.85
CA ARG A 392 3.96 -16.34 8.17
C ARG A 392 4.22 -17.11 6.89
N LEU A 393 5.10 -18.12 6.93
CA LEU A 393 5.47 -18.95 5.81
C LEU A 393 4.57 -20.19 5.76
N THR A 394 3.98 -20.43 4.60
CA THR A 394 3.28 -21.68 4.24
C THR A 394 4.08 -22.36 3.14
N PRO A 395 4.58 -23.59 3.37
CA PRO A 395 5.32 -24.34 2.36
C PRO A 395 4.48 -24.63 1.12
N GLY A 396 5.12 -24.56 -0.05
CA GLY A 396 4.56 -25.03 -1.31
C GLY A 396 4.89 -26.50 -1.57
N GLY A 397 4.94 -26.88 -2.84
CA GLY A 397 5.34 -28.24 -3.23
C GLY A 397 6.76 -28.58 -2.79
N PRO A 398 7.09 -29.91 -2.71
CA PRO A 398 8.37 -30.37 -2.15
C PRO A 398 9.60 -29.72 -2.79
N GLN A 399 9.58 -29.49 -4.11
CA GLN A 399 10.69 -28.90 -4.84
C GLN A 399 10.87 -27.41 -4.49
N ALA A 400 9.77 -26.66 -4.33
CA ALA A 400 9.80 -25.25 -3.93
C ALA A 400 10.29 -25.13 -2.49
N TRP A 401 9.85 -26.01 -1.61
CA TRP A 401 10.30 -26.05 -0.23
C TRP A 401 11.80 -26.33 -0.11
N GLN A 402 12.31 -27.39 -0.78
CA GLN A 402 13.73 -27.70 -0.80
C GLN A 402 14.59 -26.57 -1.37
N ARG A 403 14.10 -25.88 -2.39
CA ARG A 403 14.77 -24.70 -2.98
C ARG A 403 14.88 -23.59 -1.97
N LEU A 404 13.79 -23.30 -1.25
CA LEU A 404 13.77 -22.29 -0.21
C LEU A 404 14.73 -22.62 0.93
N LEU A 405 14.75 -23.86 1.40
CA LEU A 405 15.67 -24.29 2.46
C LEU A 405 17.14 -24.11 2.04
N ARG A 406 17.49 -24.48 0.80
CA ARG A 406 18.85 -24.25 0.27
C ARG A 406 19.21 -22.78 0.23
N GLU A 407 18.28 -21.92 -0.15
CA GLU A 407 18.47 -20.47 -0.19
C GLU A 407 18.69 -19.87 1.23
N MET A 408 17.98 -20.37 2.23
CA MET A 408 18.10 -19.92 3.62
C MET A 408 19.35 -20.45 4.32
N VAL A 409 19.71 -21.73 4.11
CA VAL A 409 20.88 -22.37 4.74
C VAL A 409 22.19 -21.83 4.19
N GLY A 410 22.25 -21.48 2.92
CA GLY A 410 23.43 -20.88 2.30
C GLY A 410 23.76 -19.48 2.81
N HIS A 411 22.98 -18.94 3.75
CA HIS A 411 23.15 -17.60 4.28
C HIS A 411 22.87 -17.55 5.78
N GLN A 412 23.88 -17.21 6.59
CA GLN A 412 23.64 -16.78 7.95
C GLN A 412 23.09 -15.33 7.88
N PRO A 413 21.87 -15.07 8.37
CA PRO A 413 21.34 -13.71 8.37
C PRO A 413 22.27 -12.83 9.23
N ALA A 414 22.81 -11.78 8.63
CA ALA A 414 23.38 -10.70 9.42
C ALA A 414 22.23 -10.16 10.29
N VAL A 415 22.42 -10.19 11.60
CA VAL A 415 21.47 -9.58 12.54
C VAL A 415 21.53 -8.07 12.32
N VAL A 416 20.70 -7.57 11.43
CA VAL A 416 20.50 -6.13 11.24
C VAL A 416 19.68 -5.65 12.43
N SER A 417 20.33 -5.15 13.43
CA SER A 417 19.68 -4.42 14.53
C SER A 417 19.36 -3.03 14.01
N LEU A 418 18.12 -2.81 13.61
CA LEU A 418 17.58 -1.47 13.48
C LEU A 418 17.51 -0.90 14.92
N ARG A 419 18.54 -0.21 15.36
CA ARG A 419 18.58 0.43 16.68
C ARG A 419 17.50 1.51 16.68
N SER A 420 16.65 1.49 17.69
CA SER A 420 15.78 2.59 18.04
C SER A 420 16.67 3.82 18.27
N ALA A 421 16.52 4.86 17.45
CA ALA A 421 17.02 6.17 17.81
C ALA A 421 16.12 6.67 18.96
N ILE A 422 16.67 6.71 20.17
CA ILE A 422 16.07 7.35 21.34
C ILE A 422 16.12 8.86 21.15
#